data_a1037daa70cd8abdf747f92472537908
#
_entry.id   a1037daa70cd8abdf747f92472537908
#
_cell.length_a   1.000
_cell.length_b   1.000
_cell.length_c   1.000
_cell.angle_alpha   90.00
_cell.angle_beta   90.00
_cell.angle_gamma   90.00
#
_symmetry.space_group_name_H-M   'P 1'
#
loop_
_entity.id
_entity.type
_entity.pdbx_description
1 polymer ?
#
loop_
_entity_poly.entity_id
_entity_poly.type
_entity_poly.pdbx_seq_one_letter_code
_entity_poly.pdbx_strand_id
1 'polypeptide(L)'
;DYIGVGPLYATPTKAIPDPTLGPDEAGRIIRAAPWPTIAIGGIDEARLPAVAAAGATAFAVVRAVCRDPAPYDAIRRLQDRWAALH
;
A
#
# COMPACT_ATOMS: atom_id res chain seq x y z
N ASP A 1 10.89 3.73 15.06
CA ASP A 1 10.77 4.46 13.80
C ASP A 1 10.28 3.55 12.68
N TYR A 2 9.78 4.12 11.61
CA TYR A 2 9.33 3.39 10.43
C TYR A 2 9.68 4.19 9.17
N ILE A 3 9.62 3.51 8.01
CA ILE A 3 9.93 4.14 6.73
C ILE A 3 8.72 3.97 5.81
N GLY A 4 8.30 5.06 5.15
CA GLY A 4 7.31 5.01 4.08
C GLY A 4 7.98 4.63 2.76
N VAL A 5 7.41 3.69 2.03
CA VAL A 5 7.93 3.21 0.75
C VAL A 5 6.87 3.39 -0.33
N GLY A 6 7.17 4.21 -1.30
CA GLY A 6 6.24 4.46 -2.41
C GLY A 6 6.67 5.65 -3.26
N PRO A 7 5.80 6.08 -4.22
CA PRO A 7 4.52 5.44 -4.53
C PRO A 7 4.66 4.11 -5.25
N LEU A 8 3.95 3.07 -4.82
CA LEU A 8 4.00 1.76 -5.46
C LEU A 8 3.26 1.77 -6.81
N TYR A 9 2.10 2.37 -6.83
CA TYR A 9 1.23 2.40 -8.00
C TYR A 9 0.83 3.83 -8.33
N ALA A 10 0.46 4.07 -9.59
CA ALA A 10 -0.01 5.38 -10.02
C ALA A 10 -1.32 5.75 -9.35
N THR A 11 -1.50 7.05 -9.08
CA THR A 11 -2.74 7.57 -8.51
C THR A 11 -3.24 8.73 -9.40
N PRO A 12 -4.53 8.75 -9.74
CA PRO A 12 -5.10 9.83 -10.54
C PRO A 12 -5.32 11.13 -9.76
N THR A 13 -5.00 11.17 -8.48
CA THR A 13 -5.17 12.38 -7.67
C THR A 13 -4.11 13.44 -7.95
N LYS A 14 -3.01 13.09 -8.64
CA LYS A 14 -1.96 14.04 -8.99
C LYS A 14 -2.04 14.42 -10.46
N ALA A 15 -1.88 15.72 -10.76
CA ALA A 15 -1.85 16.23 -12.12
C ALA A 15 -0.61 15.74 -12.87
N ILE A 16 0.53 15.66 -12.17
CA ILE A 16 1.79 15.12 -12.71
C ILE A 16 2.16 13.94 -11.80
N PRO A 17 2.00 12.70 -12.29
CA PRO A 17 2.30 11.54 -11.43
C PRO A 17 3.80 11.38 -11.21
N ASP A 18 4.17 11.02 -9.99
CA ASP A 18 5.53 10.62 -9.67
C ASP A 18 5.83 9.27 -10.32
N PRO A 19 7.11 8.97 -10.63
CA PRO A 19 7.48 7.63 -11.05
C PRO A 19 7.08 6.61 -9.99
N THR A 20 6.48 5.51 -10.42
CA THR A 20 6.05 4.45 -9.49
C THR A 20 7.16 3.42 -9.32
N LEU A 21 7.25 2.84 -8.11
CA LEU A 21 8.24 1.81 -7.82
C LEU A 21 7.80 0.43 -8.30
N GLY A 22 6.52 0.13 -8.15
CA GLY A 22 6.02 -1.22 -8.32
C GLY A 22 6.38 -2.13 -7.14
N PRO A 23 5.71 -3.28 -7.01
CA PRO A 23 5.94 -4.16 -5.87
C PRO A 23 7.33 -4.79 -5.83
N ASP A 24 7.96 -5.05 -6.98
CA ASP A 24 9.28 -5.67 -7.01
C ASP A 24 10.36 -4.75 -6.47
N GLU A 25 10.40 -3.50 -6.94
CA GLU A 25 11.36 -2.51 -6.45
C GLU A 25 11.11 -2.16 -4.99
N ALA A 26 9.83 -1.99 -4.63
CA ALA A 26 9.45 -1.76 -3.24
C ALA A 26 9.94 -2.92 -2.35
N GLY A 27 9.81 -4.15 -2.81
CA GLY A 27 10.28 -5.33 -2.09
C GLY A 27 11.79 -5.29 -1.83
N ARG A 28 12.57 -4.84 -2.82
CA ARG A 28 14.02 -4.70 -2.64
C ARG A 28 14.35 -3.67 -1.56
N ILE A 29 13.67 -2.53 -1.58
CA ILE A 29 13.86 -1.46 -0.58
C ILE A 29 13.45 -1.95 0.80
N ILE A 30 12.31 -2.60 0.91
CA ILE A 30 11.79 -3.11 2.17
C ILE A 30 12.74 -4.11 2.80
N ARG A 31 13.27 -5.04 2.01
CA ARG A 31 14.22 -6.06 2.52
C ARG A 31 15.53 -5.45 2.99
N ALA A 32 15.93 -4.33 2.40
CA ALA A 32 17.15 -3.63 2.79
C ALA A 32 16.93 -2.69 3.98
N ALA A 33 15.70 -2.32 4.28
CA ALA A 33 15.41 -1.35 5.33
C ALA A 33 15.57 -1.97 6.73
N PRO A 34 16.27 -1.26 7.66
CA PRO A 34 16.46 -1.77 9.03
C PRO A 34 15.25 -1.53 9.94
N TRP A 35 14.21 -0.83 9.48
CA TRP A 35 13.03 -0.50 10.26
C TRP A 35 11.76 -1.04 9.61
N PRO A 36 10.65 -1.14 10.37
CA PRO A 36 9.35 -1.47 9.80
C PRO A 36 8.99 -0.52 8.65
N THR A 37 8.32 -1.04 7.64
CA THR A 37 8.00 -0.29 6.44
C THR A 37 6.50 -0.18 6.24
N ILE A 38 6.06 0.98 5.71
CA ILE A 38 4.67 1.23 5.35
C ILE A 38 4.61 1.47 3.83
N ALA A 39 3.92 0.60 3.12
CA ALA A 39 3.73 0.76 1.68
C ALA A 39 2.67 1.82 1.41
N ILE A 40 2.94 2.71 0.46
CA ILE A 40 2.10 3.87 0.17
C ILE A 40 1.98 4.02 -1.36
N GLY A 41 0.84 4.51 -1.81
CA GLY A 41 0.65 4.96 -3.18
C GLY A 41 -0.17 4.00 -4.04
N GLY A 42 -1.40 4.38 -4.33
CA GLY A 42 -2.28 3.68 -5.25
C GLY A 42 -2.70 2.28 -4.81
N ILE A 43 -2.65 2.01 -3.51
CA ILE A 43 -2.96 0.69 -2.97
C ILE A 43 -4.47 0.54 -2.79
N ASP A 44 -5.01 -0.59 -3.24
CA ASP A 44 -6.40 -0.96 -3.06
C ASP A 44 -6.50 -2.43 -2.64
N GLU A 45 -7.72 -2.90 -2.43
CA GLU A 45 -7.92 -4.28 -1.95
C GLU A 45 -7.31 -5.32 -2.91
N ALA A 46 -7.45 -5.11 -4.22
CA ALA A 46 -6.94 -6.05 -5.22
C ALA A 46 -5.42 -6.15 -5.22
N ARG A 47 -4.73 -5.10 -4.77
CA ARG A 47 -3.26 -5.03 -4.76
C ARG A 47 -2.63 -5.49 -3.45
N LEU A 48 -3.43 -5.71 -2.40
CA LEU A 48 -2.92 -6.13 -1.10
C LEU A 48 -2.06 -7.39 -1.14
N PRO A 49 -2.41 -8.45 -1.91
CA PRO A 49 -1.54 -9.63 -1.95
C PRO A 49 -0.12 -9.32 -2.41
N ALA A 50 0.03 -8.49 -3.45
CA ALA A 50 1.35 -8.11 -3.94
C ALA A 50 2.12 -7.25 -2.92
N VAL A 51 1.42 -6.36 -2.21
CA VAL A 51 2.01 -5.52 -1.17
C VAL A 51 2.49 -6.38 0.00
N ALA A 52 1.71 -7.35 0.42
CA ALA A 52 2.10 -8.28 1.48
C ALA A 52 3.29 -9.13 1.06
N ALA A 53 3.29 -9.62 -0.19
CA ALA A 53 4.39 -10.42 -0.72
C ALA A 53 5.69 -9.61 -0.81
N ALA A 54 5.61 -8.29 -1.01
CA ALA A 54 6.78 -7.42 -0.99
C ALA A 54 7.42 -7.31 0.39
N GLY A 55 6.69 -7.67 1.44
CA GLY A 55 7.21 -7.71 2.81
C GLY A 55 6.89 -6.49 3.66
N ALA A 56 6.00 -5.61 3.21
CA ALA A 56 5.64 -4.43 3.98
C ALA A 56 5.00 -4.82 5.32
N THR A 57 5.33 -4.08 6.37
CA THR A 57 4.74 -4.27 7.69
C THR A 57 3.31 -3.78 7.73
N ALA A 58 3.03 -2.70 7.00
CA ALA A 58 1.71 -2.07 6.96
C ALA A 58 1.52 -1.39 5.60
N PHE A 59 0.34 -0.85 5.38
CA PHE A 59 0.04 -0.09 4.16
C PHE A 59 -0.79 1.14 4.50
N ALA A 60 -0.71 2.16 3.63
CA ALA A 60 -1.51 3.37 3.75
C ALA A 60 -2.38 3.52 2.50
N VAL A 61 -3.64 3.88 2.72
CA VAL A 61 -4.61 4.07 1.64
C VAL A 61 -5.34 5.41 1.83
N VAL A 62 -5.74 6.01 0.72
CA VAL A 62 -6.59 7.20 0.75
C VAL A 62 -7.83 6.93 -0.09
N ARG A 63 -7.66 6.74 -1.40
CA ARG A 63 -8.77 6.60 -2.33
C ARG A 63 -9.62 5.36 -2.08
N ALA A 64 -8.98 4.25 -1.70
CA ALA A 64 -9.69 3.00 -1.45
C ALA A 64 -10.72 3.13 -0.33
N VAL A 65 -10.53 4.10 0.57
CA VAL A 65 -11.45 4.39 1.66
C VAL A 65 -12.30 5.63 1.34
N CYS A 66 -11.66 6.74 0.97
CA CYS A 66 -12.34 8.02 0.81
C CYS A 66 -13.31 8.05 -0.38
N ARG A 67 -13.08 7.21 -1.39
CA ARG A 67 -13.93 7.12 -2.57
C ARG A 67 -14.97 6.01 -2.49
N ASP A 68 -14.94 5.19 -1.44
CA ASP A 68 -15.92 4.12 -1.27
C ASP A 68 -17.24 4.70 -0.73
N PRO A 69 -18.40 4.25 -1.23
CA PRO A 69 -19.70 4.69 -0.69
C PRO A 69 -19.90 4.34 0.77
N ALA A 70 -19.18 3.30 1.27
CA ALA A 70 -19.25 2.87 2.66
C ALA A 70 -17.83 2.81 3.23
N PRO A 71 -17.22 3.97 3.60
CA PRO A 71 -15.80 4.01 3.97
C PRO A 71 -15.45 3.16 5.20
N TYR A 72 -16.34 3.04 6.17
CA TYR A 72 -16.07 2.18 7.33
C TYR A 72 -16.01 0.71 6.95
N ASP A 73 -16.88 0.27 6.05
CA ASP A 73 -16.86 -1.11 5.56
C ASP A 73 -15.61 -1.36 4.71
N ALA A 74 -15.18 -0.35 3.93
CA ALA A 74 -13.95 -0.44 3.15
C ALA A 74 -12.74 -0.65 4.05
N ILE A 75 -12.64 0.11 5.14
CA ILE A 75 -11.55 -0.06 6.12
C ILE A 75 -11.55 -1.47 6.67
N ARG A 76 -12.71 -1.97 7.06
CA ARG A 76 -12.83 -3.30 7.63
C ARG A 76 -12.41 -4.39 6.64
N ARG A 77 -12.84 -4.29 5.38
CA ARG A 77 -12.44 -5.24 4.34
C ARG A 77 -10.94 -5.25 4.13
N LEU A 78 -10.33 -4.06 4.08
CA LEU A 78 -8.88 -3.95 3.90
C LEU A 78 -8.12 -4.56 5.07
N GLN A 79 -8.56 -4.30 6.29
CA GLN A 79 -7.94 -4.87 7.49
C GLN A 79 -8.06 -6.39 7.52
N ASP A 80 -9.23 -6.92 7.18
CA ASP A 80 -9.47 -8.37 7.17
C ASP A 80 -8.63 -9.06 6.10
N ARG A 81 -8.54 -8.46 4.91
CA ARG A 81 -7.70 -8.99 3.83
C ARG A 81 -6.22 -8.98 4.21
N TRP A 82 -5.77 -7.89 4.81
CA TRP A 82 -4.37 -7.77 5.24
C TRP A 82 -4.03 -8.82 6.28
N ALA A 83 -4.89 -8.99 7.26
CA ALA A 83 -4.71 -10.00 8.31
C ALA A 83 -4.66 -11.42 7.72
N ALA A 84 -5.50 -11.71 6.74
CA ALA A 84 -5.53 -13.02 6.09
C ALA A 84 -4.27 -13.33 5.28
N LEU A 85 -3.51 -12.28 4.87
CA LEU A 85 -2.27 -12.43 4.10
C LEU A 85 -1.06 -12.63 5.00
N HIS A 86 -1.22 -12.55 6.28
CA HIS A 86 -0.18 -12.73 7.29
C HIS A 86 -0.56 -13.87 8.22
#